data_dbab9069c53284d3c016d0caa0923976
#
_entry.id   dbab9069c53284d3c016d0caa0923976
#
_cell.length_a   1.000
_cell.length_b   1.000
_cell.length_c   1.000
_cell.angle_alpha   90.00
_cell.angle_beta   90.00
_cell.angle_gamma   90.00
#
_symmetry.space_group_name_H-M   'P 1'
#
loop_
_entity.id
_entity.type
_entity.pdbx_description
1 polymer ?
#
loop_
_entity_poly.entity_id
_entity_poly.type
_entity_poly.pdbx_seq_one_letter_code
_entity_poly.pdbx_strand_id
1 'polypeptide(L)'
;MGIDVQQIDWDEAIGEDVSISGSLTLDSDLVVSQYIKHKGDGNTWINFTDNRIRFNAGGNNFIDCEDPGSAPHKVRINNGGNNIDFVIKDRNNNVYFTADASTSRVGIGTETPEEKLHVAGGLKIDEGQVTISATEKVNKKAISLDGTNDHILVSDQDDFSFTNGSNDLPFSLSAWVYVGDISSDDGPFISKANFSTGGTEFLFKHANGKLQFFLYDNGSSASGDQIRTQAPSATLSNQTWHHVVATYSGNGSQTGIKVYTDGSQTTATQSSNGSYSRLRNTATPVVIGATEDLANANRVFEDRLADCVIFNKELSSAEVTEIYNSGKTMNIRNHSAFSNVVSWWKMGDDQDTTGSNGIRDYVSGYHGTLTNGAAIIDQTEVPSDPLSSLNTNASGSLGIGIESPDETLHVYGSTKLEGPLILSERAYDPDNPSEGNSVIWMSNGDGSGDDGDIMIKITAGGVTKTATLVDFSAS
;
A
#
# COMPACT_ATOMS: atom_id res chain seq x y z
N MET A 1 28.01 -29.77 -58.97
CA MET A 1 27.60 -31.18 -58.95
C MET A 1 26.58 -31.29 -57.86
N GLY A 2 25.31 -31.34 -58.22
CA GLY A 2 24.25 -31.53 -57.23
C GLY A 2 24.29 -32.94 -56.69
N ILE A 3 24.25 -33.18 -55.44
CA ILE A 3 24.06 -34.51 -54.89
C ILE A 3 22.55 -34.76 -54.95
N ASP A 4 22.13 -35.73 -55.71
CA ASP A 4 20.72 -36.16 -55.74
C ASP A 4 20.48 -36.96 -54.47
N VAL A 5 19.84 -36.32 -53.48
CA VAL A 5 19.56 -36.91 -52.19
C VAL A 5 18.52 -38.04 -52.26
N GLN A 6 17.80 -38.23 -53.38
CA GLN A 6 16.84 -39.32 -53.54
C GLN A 6 17.48 -40.70 -53.65
N GLN A 7 18.81 -40.79 -53.84
CA GLN A 7 19.55 -42.06 -53.93
C GLN A 7 20.33 -42.43 -52.66
N ILE A 8 20.25 -41.65 -51.58
CA ILE A 8 20.90 -42.00 -50.31
C ILE A 8 19.89 -42.81 -49.49
N ASP A 9 20.09 -44.14 -49.42
CA ASP A 9 19.36 -44.97 -48.44
C ASP A 9 19.88 -44.72 -47.07
N TRP A 10 19.14 -43.91 -46.32
CA TRP A 10 19.50 -43.48 -44.98
C TRP A 10 19.29 -44.60 -43.94
N ASP A 11 18.62 -45.72 -44.29
CA ASP A 11 18.38 -46.85 -43.38
C ASP A 11 19.61 -47.75 -43.19
N GLU A 12 20.59 -47.68 -44.08
CA GLU A 12 21.83 -48.46 -43.99
C GLU A 12 22.94 -47.61 -43.38
N ALA A 13 22.79 -47.25 -42.13
CA ALA A 13 23.85 -46.89 -41.20
C ALA A 13 24.86 -45.80 -41.63
N ILE A 14 24.56 -44.57 -41.47
CA ILE A 14 25.65 -43.65 -41.19
C ILE A 14 25.55 -43.27 -39.70
N GLY A 15 26.30 -43.93 -38.83
CA GLY A 15 26.58 -43.46 -37.48
C GLY A 15 27.53 -42.25 -37.49
N GLU A 16 27.63 -41.52 -38.62
CA GLU A 16 28.51 -40.36 -38.82
C GLU A 16 27.72 -39.17 -39.36
N ASP A 17 28.12 -37.98 -38.96
CA ASP A 17 27.52 -36.71 -39.39
C ASP A 17 27.66 -36.50 -40.91
N VAL A 18 26.54 -36.23 -41.62
CA VAL A 18 26.61 -35.79 -43.02
C VAL A 18 26.86 -34.29 -43.05
N SER A 19 27.98 -33.90 -43.64
CA SER A 19 28.36 -32.49 -43.81
C SER A 19 28.09 -32.02 -45.24
N ILE A 20 27.23 -31.04 -45.43
CA ILE A 20 26.95 -30.38 -46.71
C ILE A 20 27.66 -29.02 -46.69
N SER A 21 28.68 -28.82 -47.55
CA SER A 21 29.47 -27.60 -47.64
C SER A 21 28.80 -26.48 -48.46
N GLY A 22 27.55 -26.63 -48.84
CA GLY A 22 26.77 -25.67 -49.61
C GLY A 22 25.34 -25.57 -49.11
N SER A 23 24.43 -25.15 -49.99
CA SER A 23 23.00 -25.10 -49.67
C SER A 23 22.36 -26.49 -49.83
N LEU A 24 21.50 -26.87 -48.88
CA LEU A 24 20.59 -27.99 -49.02
C LEU A 24 19.28 -27.46 -49.59
N THR A 25 18.88 -27.93 -50.76
CA THR A 25 17.56 -27.67 -51.36
C THR A 25 16.77 -28.99 -51.36
N LEU A 26 15.59 -28.95 -50.77
CA LEU A 26 14.67 -30.07 -50.70
C LEU A 26 13.44 -29.73 -51.55
N ASP A 27 13.01 -30.66 -52.42
CA ASP A 27 11.77 -30.53 -53.19
C ASP A 27 10.53 -31.02 -52.40
N SER A 28 10.75 -31.50 -51.19
CA SER A 28 9.73 -32.02 -50.27
C SER A 28 10.05 -31.60 -48.82
N ASP A 29 9.37 -32.19 -47.85
CA ASP A 29 9.48 -31.87 -46.44
C ASP A 29 10.81 -32.31 -45.81
N LEU A 30 11.34 -31.50 -44.88
CA LEU A 30 12.39 -31.91 -43.96
C LEU A 30 11.74 -32.51 -42.71
N VAL A 31 11.86 -33.80 -42.49
CA VAL A 31 11.40 -34.46 -41.27
C VAL A 31 12.51 -34.47 -40.24
N VAL A 32 12.28 -33.83 -39.11
CA VAL A 32 13.23 -33.75 -37.99
C VAL A 32 12.64 -34.47 -36.78
N SER A 33 13.37 -35.46 -36.23
CA SER A 33 12.87 -36.26 -35.12
C SER A 33 12.73 -35.47 -33.81
N GLN A 34 13.68 -34.58 -33.50
CA GLN A 34 13.64 -33.85 -32.24
C GLN A 34 14.27 -32.44 -32.25
N TYR A 35 15.45 -32.26 -32.88
CA TYR A 35 16.19 -31.02 -32.78
C TYR A 35 16.72 -30.52 -34.11
N ILE A 36 16.65 -29.18 -34.30
CA ILE A 36 17.54 -28.45 -35.23
C ILE A 36 18.49 -27.64 -34.32
N LYS A 37 19.81 -27.91 -34.42
CA LYS A 37 20.85 -27.32 -33.57
C LYS A 37 21.84 -26.47 -34.35
N HIS A 38 22.36 -25.43 -33.72
CA HIS A 38 23.49 -24.68 -34.23
C HIS A 38 24.79 -25.48 -34.04
N LYS A 39 25.61 -25.63 -35.11
CA LYS A 39 26.87 -26.37 -35.04
C LYS A 39 27.86 -25.64 -34.12
N GLY A 40 28.39 -26.35 -33.13
CA GLY A 40 29.34 -25.81 -32.16
C GLY A 40 28.72 -25.06 -30.97
N ASP A 41 27.38 -24.95 -30.93
CA ASP A 41 26.65 -24.38 -29.81
C ASP A 41 25.52 -25.32 -29.38
N GLY A 42 25.77 -26.14 -28.37
CA GLY A 42 24.84 -27.19 -27.91
C GLY A 42 23.60 -26.66 -27.16
N ASN A 43 23.57 -25.38 -26.85
CA ASN A 43 22.50 -24.73 -26.06
C ASN A 43 21.62 -23.78 -26.90
N THR A 44 21.82 -23.73 -28.22
CA THR A 44 20.98 -23.01 -29.19
C THR A 44 20.33 -24.01 -30.18
N TRP A 45 18.99 -24.11 -30.13
CA TRP A 45 18.26 -25.11 -30.88
C TRP A 45 16.76 -24.81 -31.01
N ILE A 46 16.13 -25.46 -31.99
CA ILE A 46 14.68 -25.65 -32.08
C ILE A 46 14.39 -27.11 -31.70
N ASN A 47 13.50 -27.31 -30.74
CA ASN A 47 13.10 -28.66 -30.29
C ASN A 47 11.66 -28.95 -30.67
N PHE A 48 11.46 -30.15 -31.21
CA PHE A 48 10.15 -30.70 -31.52
C PHE A 48 9.90 -31.89 -30.58
N THR A 49 8.79 -31.89 -29.90
CA THR A 49 8.25 -33.03 -29.15
C THR A 49 6.77 -33.16 -29.47
N ASP A 50 6.11 -34.21 -29.00
CA ASP A 50 4.68 -34.37 -29.23
C ASP A 50 3.94 -33.13 -28.75
N ASN A 51 3.21 -32.49 -29.67
CA ASN A 51 2.39 -31.32 -29.43
C ASN A 51 3.14 -30.08 -28.86
N ARG A 52 4.48 -29.97 -29.08
CA ARG A 52 5.26 -28.86 -28.56
C ARG A 52 6.45 -28.48 -29.43
N ILE A 53 6.62 -27.16 -29.63
CA ILE A 53 7.79 -26.57 -30.30
C ILE A 53 8.43 -25.58 -29.35
N ARG A 54 9.75 -25.63 -29.15
CA ARG A 54 10.53 -24.72 -28.34
C ARG A 54 11.68 -24.08 -29.10
N PHE A 55 11.91 -22.78 -28.86
CA PHE A 55 13.02 -22.02 -29.40
C PHE A 55 13.95 -21.62 -28.25
N ASN A 56 15.16 -22.15 -28.26
CA ASN A 56 16.17 -21.88 -27.24
C ASN A 56 17.40 -21.20 -27.85
N ALA A 57 17.98 -20.26 -27.13
CA ALA A 57 19.28 -19.67 -27.40
C ALA A 57 20.07 -19.45 -26.12
N GLY A 58 21.35 -19.82 -26.10
CA GLY A 58 22.20 -19.69 -24.94
C GLY A 58 21.69 -20.41 -23.69
N GLY A 59 20.95 -21.52 -23.87
CA GLY A 59 20.33 -22.27 -22.78
C GLY A 59 18.99 -21.71 -22.27
N ASN A 60 18.55 -20.57 -22.74
CA ASN A 60 17.29 -19.94 -22.35
C ASN A 60 16.16 -20.29 -23.34
N ASN A 61 14.97 -20.53 -22.81
CA ASN A 61 13.76 -20.77 -23.58
C ASN A 61 13.06 -19.44 -23.87
N PHE A 62 13.13 -18.98 -25.14
CA PHE A 62 12.52 -17.73 -25.57
C PHE A 62 11.05 -17.88 -25.95
N ILE A 63 10.72 -18.95 -26.71
CA ILE A 63 9.37 -19.22 -27.17
C ILE A 63 9.05 -20.70 -26.96
N ASP A 64 7.87 -20.97 -26.43
CA ASP A 64 7.33 -22.29 -26.17
C ASP A 64 5.89 -22.37 -26.67
N CYS A 65 5.67 -23.13 -27.75
CA CYS A 65 4.36 -23.38 -28.29
C CYS A 65 3.90 -24.78 -27.85
N GLU A 66 2.78 -24.87 -27.16
CA GLU A 66 2.26 -26.11 -26.59
C GLU A 66 0.78 -26.33 -26.95
N ASP A 67 0.47 -27.50 -27.47
CA ASP A 67 -0.89 -28.01 -27.58
C ASP A 67 -1.07 -29.20 -26.65
N PRO A 68 -1.71 -29.02 -25.45
CA PRO A 68 -1.91 -30.10 -24.50
C PRO A 68 -3.01 -31.09 -24.89
N GLY A 69 -3.53 -31.02 -26.14
CA GLY A 69 -4.63 -31.85 -26.61
C GLY A 69 -6.01 -31.41 -26.15
N SER A 70 -6.09 -30.41 -25.33
CA SER A 70 -7.33 -29.73 -24.87
C SER A 70 -7.06 -28.26 -24.65
N ALA A 71 -8.05 -27.40 -24.93
CA ALA A 71 -7.92 -25.96 -24.69
C ALA A 71 -7.59 -25.65 -23.21
N PRO A 72 -6.82 -24.57 -22.95
CA PRO A 72 -6.28 -23.61 -23.90
C PRO A 72 -4.93 -24.04 -24.49
N HIS A 73 -4.77 -23.90 -25.80
CA HIS A 73 -3.46 -23.97 -26.46
C HIS A 73 -2.63 -22.74 -26.06
N LYS A 74 -1.30 -22.87 -25.92
CA LYS A 74 -0.47 -21.83 -25.35
C LYS A 74 0.76 -21.53 -26.22
N VAL A 75 1.02 -20.23 -26.36
CA VAL A 75 2.34 -19.70 -26.72
C VAL A 75 2.88 -18.92 -25.52
N ARG A 76 4.02 -19.34 -25.02
CA ARG A 76 4.67 -18.67 -23.89
C ARG A 76 5.97 -18.04 -24.34
N ILE A 77 6.18 -16.79 -23.99
CA ILE A 77 7.47 -16.11 -24.11
C ILE A 77 8.13 -16.18 -22.74
N ASN A 78 9.44 -16.48 -22.71
CA ASN A 78 10.20 -16.59 -21.46
C ASN A 78 9.66 -17.66 -20.48
N ASN A 79 9.30 -18.84 -20.99
CA ASN A 79 8.73 -19.93 -20.17
C ASN A 79 9.70 -20.50 -19.10
N GLY A 80 10.99 -20.14 -19.16
CA GLY A 80 11.99 -20.54 -18.17
C GLY A 80 12.08 -19.62 -16.95
N GLY A 81 11.32 -18.50 -16.91
CA GLY A 81 11.38 -17.52 -15.82
C GLY A 81 12.73 -16.78 -15.73
N ASN A 82 13.45 -16.66 -16.84
CA ASN A 82 14.72 -15.96 -16.92
C ASN A 82 14.51 -14.44 -17.07
N ASN A 83 15.57 -13.65 -16.87
CA ASN A 83 15.53 -12.22 -17.18
C ASN A 83 15.63 -11.99 -18.69
N ILE A 84 14.50 -12.19 -19.39
CA ILE A 84 14.35 -12.01 -20.84
C ILE A 84 13.17 -11.09 -21.08
N ASP A 85 13.44 -9.91 -21.61
CA ASP A 85 12.41 -8.95 -21.97
C ASP A 85 11.76 -9.33 -23.30
N PHE A 86 10.47 -9.09 -23.43
CA PHE A 86 9.77 -9.19 -24.69
C PHE A 86 9.46 -7.79 -25.21
N VAL A 87 10.11 -7.40 -26.31
CA VAL A 87 10.03 -6.04 -26.87
C VAL A 87 9.52 -6.10 -28.32
N ILE A 88 8.51 -5.29 -28.62
CA ILE A 88 8.00 -5.08 -29.98
C ILE A 88 8.35 -3.65 -30.40
N LYS A 89 9.00 -3.52 -31.57
CA LYS A 89 9.42 -2.23 -32.14
C LYS A 89 8.83 -2.01 -33.53
N ASP A 90 8.70 -0.75 -33.92
CA ASP A 90 8.35 -0.35 -35.27
C ASP A 90 9.57 -0.43 -36.22
N ARG A 91 9.34 -0.12 -37.52
CA ARG A 91 10.41 -0.08 -38.54
C ARG A 91 11.50 0.97 -38.28
N ASN A 92 11.24 1.96 -37.43
CA ASN A 92 12.16 3.04 -37.06
C ASN A 92 12.83 2.78 -35.70
N ASN A 93 12.69 1.55 -35.17
CA ASN A 93 13.21 1.12 -33.88
C ASN A 93 12.54 1.78 -32.65
N ASN A 94 11.37 2.41 -32.81
CA ASN A 94 10.59 2.88 -31.69
C ASN A 94 9.85 1.73 -31.03
N VAL A 95 9.75 1.76 -29.71
CA VAL A 95 9.09 0.72 -28.92
C VAL A 95 7.57 0.90 -28.97
N TYR A 96 6.87 -0.20 -29.28
CA TYR A 96 5.43 -0.29 -29.12
C TYR A 96 5.04 -0.93 -27.79
N PHE A 97 5.74 -2.02 -27.44
CA PHE A 97 5.42 -2.82 -26.25
C PHE A 97 6.70 -3.38 -25.64
N THR A 98 6.76 -3.36 -24.33
CA THR A 98 7.79 -4.03 -23.54
C THR A 98 7.14 -4.82 -22.41
N ALA A 99 7.49 -6.09 -22.25
CA ALA A 99 7.32 -6.82 -21.00
C ALA A 99 8.72 -6.98 -20.38
N ASP A 100 8.99 -6.20 -19.34
CA ASP A 100 10.26 -6.18 -18.60
C ASP A 100 10.24 -7.28 -17.55
N ALA A 101 11.05 -8.31 -17.77
CA ALA A 101 11.13 -9.45 -16.85
C ALA A 101 11.85 -9.12 -15.55
N SER A 102 12.75 -8.13 -15.55
CA SER A 102 13.52 -7.75 -14.38
C SER A 102 12.66 -7.04 -13.33
N THR A 103 11.73 -6.19 -13.78
CA THR A 103 10.86 -5.38 -12.90
C THR A 103 9.41 -5.90 -12.84
N SER A 104 9.06 -6.90 -13.67
CA SER A 104 7.69 -7.42 -13.84
C SER A 104 6.69 -6.33 -14.21
N ARG A 105 7.07 -5.44 -15.15
CA ARG A 105 6.28 -4.31 -15.63
C ARG A 105 6.00 -4.40 -17.11
N VAL A 106 4.95 -3.70 -17.56
CA VAL A 106 4.58 -3.58 -18.97
C VAL A 106 4.67 -2.13 -19.40
N GLY A 107 5.38 -1.87 -20.49
CA GLY A 107 5.48 -0.57 -21.15
C GLY A 107 4.75 -0.56 -22.50
N ILE A 108 3.99 0.48 -22.77
CA ILE A 108 3.46 0.83 -24.08
C ILE A 108 4.15 2.12 -24.53
N GLY A 109 4.94 2.07 -25.58
CA GLY A 109 5.71 3.23 -26.04
C GLY A 109 6.97 3.54 -25.22
N THR A 110 7.37 2.67 -24.29
CA THR A 110 8.58 2.83 -23.46
C THR A 110 9.26 1.51 -23.18
N GLU A 111 10.61 1.49 -23.16
CA GLU A 111 11.43 0.34 -22.70
C GLU A 111 11.66 0.35 -21.20
N THR A 112 11.42 1.46 -20.52
CA THR A 112 11.69 1.64 -19.09
C THR A 112 10.40 1.95 -18.33
N PRO A 113 9.50 0.96 -18.14
CA PRO A 113 8.26 1.20 -17.43
C PRO A 113 8.53 1.50 -15.94
N GLU A 114 7.99 2.62 -15.47
CA GLU A 114 8.12 3.06 -14.07
C GLU A 114 7.04 2.45 -13.18
N GLU A 115 5.92 2.00 -13.78
CA GLU A 115 4.78 1.39 -13.10
C GLU A 115 4.44 0.02 -13.70
N LYS A 116 3.55 -0.77 -13.05
CA LYS A 116 3.10 -2.09 -13.53
C LYS A 116 2.59 -2.06 -14.97
N LEU A 117 1.91 -0.98 -15.34
CA LEU A 117 1.59 -0.61 -16.71
C LEU A 117 1.94 0.87 -16.92
N HIS A 118 2.96 1.14 -17.75
CA HIS A 118 3.35 2.49 -18.14
C HIS A 118 2.99 2.72 -19.62
N VAL A 119 2.09 3.67 -19.88
CA VAL A 119 1.74 4.10 -21.23
C VAL A 119 2.38 5.47 -21.49
N ALA A 120 3.43 5.50 -22.33
CA ALA A 120 4.06 6.75 -22.75
C ALA A 120 3.22 7.38 -23.87
N GLY A 121 2.15 8.07 -23.50
CA GLY A 121 1.19 8.67 -24.41
C GLY A 121 -0.23 8.68 -23.87
N GLY A 122 -1.21 8.93 -24.71
CA GLY A 122 -2.62 8.92 -24.34
C GLY A 122 -3.20 7.50 -24.32
N LEU A 123 -4.04 7.19 -23.34
CA LEU A 123 -4.89 6.01 -23.30
C LEU A 123 -6.30 6.43 -23.75
N LYS A 124 -6.81 5.83 -24.86
CA LYS A 124 -8.19 6.00 -25.31
C LYS A 124 -8.97 4.72 -25.06
N ILE A 125 -10.11 4.83 -24.40
CA ILE A 125 -11.05 3.74 -24.19
C ILE A 125 -12.36 4.15 -24.88
N ASP A 126 -12.72 3.43 -25.93
CA ASP A 126 -13.89 3.82 -26.76
C ASP A 126 -15.21 3.35 -26.15
N GLU A 127 -15.23 2.21 -25.50
CA GLU A 127 -16.42 1.66 -24.87
C GLU A 127 -16.04 0.91 -23.59
N GLY A 128 -16.84 1.06 -22.53
CA GLY A 128 -16.65 0.36 -21.27
C GLY A 128 -16.33 1.28 -20.09
N GLN A 129 -16.16 0.68 -18.96
CA GLN A 129 -15.86 1.36 -17.70
C GLN A 129 -14.34 1.36 -17.46
N VAL A 130 -13.77 2.53 -17.20
CA VAL A 130 -12.43 2.64 -16.60
C VAL A 130 -12.62 2.68 -15.08
N THR A 131 -12.38 1.58 -14.44
CA THR A 131 -12.25 1.57 -12.97
C THR A 131 -10.81 1.84 -12.63
N ILE A 132 -10.50 3.06 -12.20
CA ILE A 132 -9.24 3.36 -11.54
C ILE A 132 -9.45 3.02 -10.07
N SER A 133 -9.32 1.75 -9.73
CA SER A 133 -9.15 1.37 -8.34
C SER A 133 -7.78 1.89 -7.92
N ALA A 134 -7.73 2.84 -6.99
CA ALA A 134 -6.52 3.02 -6.23
C ALA A 134 -6.20 1.64 -5.64
N THR A 135 -5.08 1.04 -6.04
CA THR A 135 -4.69 -0.31 -5.62
C THR A 135 -4.31 -0.37 -4.14
N GLU A 136 -4.39 0.73 -3.44
CA GLU A 136 -4.33 0.78 -1.99
C GLU A 136 -5.75 0.71 -1.46
N LYS A 137 -6.22 -0.51 -1.31
CA LYS A 137 -7.46 -0.76 -0.60
C LYS A 137 -7.38 -0.13 0.78
N VAL A 138 -8.47 0.48 1.15
CA VAL A 138 -8.76 0.93 2.50
C VAL A 138 -8.37 -0.16 3.48
N ASN A 139 -7.63 0.18 4.53
CA ASN A 139 -7.28 -0.79 5.55
C ASN A 139 -8.55 -1.35 6.21
N LYS A 140 -8.90 -2.58 5.87
CA LYS A 140 -10.05 -3.33 6.43
C LYS A 140 -9.58 -4.47 7.34
N LYS A 141 -8.29 -4.55 7.60
CA LYS A 141 -7.69 -5.62 8.38
C LYS A 141 -7.03 -5.07 9.63
N ALA A 142 -6.99 -5.93 10.63
CA ALA A 142 -6.30 -5.67 11.87
C ALA A 142 -5.61 -6.95 12.34
N ILE A 143 -4.65 -6.80 13.24
CA ILE A 143 -4.10 -7.93 13.98
C ILE A 143 -4.92 -8.09 15.25
N SER A 144 -5.34 -9.32 15.52
CA SER A 144 -5.92 -9.73 16.79
C SER A 144 -4.86 -10.40 17.65
N LEU A 145 -4.80 -9.99 18.91
CA LEU A 145 -3.85 -10.41 19.93
C LEU A 145 -4.62 -10.91 21.16
N ASP A 146 -4.17 -11.99 21.78
CA ASP A 146 -4.89 -12.69 22.87
C ASP A 146 -4.50 -12.23 24.29
N GLY A 147 -3.60 -11.24 24.41
CA GLY A 147 -3.11 -10.74 25.69
C GLY A 147 -2.18 -11.70 26.45
N THR A 148 -1.82 -12.84 25.86
CA THR A 148 -0.98 -13.84 26.51
C THR A 148 0.47 -13.80 26.04
N ASN A 149 0.66 -13.93 24.71
CA ASN A 149 1.99 -13.92 24.09
C ASN A 149 1.96 -13.56 22.60
N ASP A 150 0.81 -13.22 22.06
CA ASP A 150 0.63 -12.85 20.67
C ASP A 150 1.32 -11.53 20.35
N HIS A 151 2.07 -11.47 19.26
CA HIS A 151 2.72 -10.24 18.81
C HIS A 151 3.20 -10.32 17.36
N ILE A 152 3.67 -9.19 16.83
CA ILE A 152 4.42 -9.14 15.58
C ILE A 152 5.87 -8.84 15.91
N LEU A 153 6.79 -9.66 15.41
CA LEU A 153 8.23 -9.50 15.56
C LEU A 153 8.81 -8.90 14.27
N VAL A 154 9.49 -7.76 14.39
CA VAL A 154 10.24 -7.12 13.31
C VAL A 154 11.72 -7.15 13.67
N SER A 155 12.54 -7.81 12.86
CA SER A 155 13.99 -7.94 13.12
C SER A 155 14.63 -6.58 13.32
N ASP A 156 15.61 -6.52 14.23
CA ASP A 156 16.36 -5.30 14.51
C ASP A 156 17.02 -4.71 13.26
N GLN A 157 16.95 -3.40 13.15
CA GLN A 157 17.62 -2.57 12.16
C GLN A 157 18.11 -1.29 12.84
N ASP A 158 19.24 -0.75 12.41
CA ASP A 158 19.79 0.51 12.94
C ASP A 158 18.81 1.69 12.77
N ASP A 159 17.95 1.66 11.76
CA ASP A 159 16.93 2.68 11.49
C ASP A 159 15.84 2.75 12.57
N PHE A 160 15.73 1.75 13.44
CA PHE A 160 14.81 1.73 14.58
C PHE A 160 15.45 2.24 15.87
N SER A 161 16.72 2.63 15.85
CA SER A 161 17.46 3.14 17.01
C SER A 161 17.71 4.64 16.86
N PHE A 162 16.93 5.45 17.56
CA PHE A 162 16.91 6.91 17.37
C PHE A 162 17.99 7.62 18.18
N THR A 163 19.25 7.28 17.87
CA THR A 163 20.45 7.87 18.44
C THR A 163 21.57 7.91 17.42
N ASN A 164 22.44 8.91 17.50
CA ASN A 164 23.70 8.96 16.75
C ASN A 164 24.92 8.52 17.58
N GLY A 165 24.69 7.88 18.72
CA GLY A 165 25.70 7.44 19.67
C GLY A 165 26.17 8.53 20.64
N SER A 166 25.83 9.79 20.40
CA SER A 166 26.16 10.93 21.25
C SER A 166 24.92 11.65 21.76
N ASN A 167 23.89 11.75 20.94
CA ASN A 167 22.62 12.42 21.23
C ASN A 167 21.47 11.57 20.73
N ASP A 168 20.29 11.81 21.32
CA ASP A 168 19.04 11.31 20.79
C ASP A 168 18.69 11.95 19.45
N LEU A 169 17.94 11.24 18.64
CA LEU A 169 17.35 11.73 17.41
C LEU A 169 15.82 11.80 17.56
N PRO A 170 15.15 12.72 16.84
CA PRO A 170 13.71 12.83 16.89
C PRO A 170 13.05 11.64 16.21
N PHE A 171 11.90 11.19 16.73
CA PHE A 171 11.09 10.17 16.12
C PHE A 171 9.63 10.22 16.59
N SER A 172 8.77 9.49 15.88
CA SER A 172 7.36 9.34 16.24
C SER A 172 6.87 7.93 15.93
N LEU A 173 5.95 7.47 16.75
CA LEU A 173 5.24 6.19 16.63
C LEU A 173 3.76 6.47 16.50
N SER A 174 3.09 5.81 15.57
CA SER A 174 1.66 5.93 15.31
C SER A 174 1.02 4.56 15.17
N ALA A 175 -0.18 4.38 15.69
CA ALA A 175 -0.97 3.17 15.53
C ALA A 175 -2.47 3.46 15.66
N TRP A 176 -3.30 2.67 14.99
CA TRP A 176 -4.72 2.52 15.32
C TRP A 176 -4.87 1.35 16.30
N VAL A 177 -5.56 1.60 17.40
CA VAL A 177 -5.72 0.64 18.49
C VAL A 177 -7.20 0.48 18.84
N TYR A 178 -7.62 -0.74 19.08
CA TYR A 178 -8.93 -1.07 19.64
C TYR A 178 -8.68 -1.78 20.97
N VAL A 179 -9.30 -1.30 22.02
CA VAL A 179 -9.18 -1.86 23.37
C VAL A 179 -10.55 -2.33 23.82
N GLY A 180 -10.71 -3.61 24.11
CA GLY A 180 -11.97 -4.20 24.55
C GLY A 180 -12.37 -3.75 25.94
N ASP A 181 -11.42 -3.79 26.86
CA ASP A 181 -11.58 -3.34 28.27
C ASP A 181 -10.34 -2.61 28.77
N ILE A 182 -10.37 -1.29 28.81
CA ILE A 182 -9.26 -0.45 29.29
C ILE A 182 -8.83 -0.72 30.74
N SER A 183 -9.62 -1.45 31.51
CA SER A 183 -9.29 -1.76 32.91
C SER A 183 -8.45 -3.03 33.09
N SER A 184 -8.44 -3.90 32.08
CA SER A 184 -7.71 -5.18 32.09
C SER A 184 -6.65 -5.27 31.00
N ASP A 185 -6.80 -4.57 29.88
CA ASP A 185 -6.01 -4.75 28.65
C ASP A 185 -4.79 -3.82 28.60
N ASP A 186 -4.02 -3.77 29.66
CA ASP A 186 -2.77 -3.00 29.69
C ASP A 186 -1.73 -3.63 28.77
N GLY A 187 -1.10 -2.84 27.87
CA GLY A 187 -0.04 -3.41 27.04
C GLY A 187 0.60 -2.45 26.05
N PRO A 188 1.74 -2.86 25.47
CA PRO A 188 2.45 -2.11 24.44
C PRO A 188 1.72 -2.13 23.08
N PHE A 189 1.74 -1.01 22.39
CA PHE A 189 1.37 -0.92 20.98
C PHE A 189 2.58 -1.17 20.09
N ILE A 190 3.67 -0.41 20.34
CA ILE A 190 4.95 -0.53 19.63
C ILE A 190 6.07 -0.41 20.65
N SER A 191 7.01 -1.32 20.64
CA SER A 191 8.15 -1.33 21.55
C SER A 191 9.45 -1.76 20.85
N LYS A 192 10.57 -1.33 21.41
CA LYS A 192 11.91 -1.91 21.20
C LYS A 192 12.45 -2.14 22.61
N ALA A 193 12.00 -3.22 23.24
CA ALA A 193 12.15 -3.43 24.67
C ALA A 193 12.34 -4.88 25.08
N ASN A 194 13.46 -5.15 25.74
CA ASN A 194 13.75 -6.40 26.46
C ASN A 194 14.35 -6.08 27.83
N PHE A 195 13.52 -6.10 28.86
CA PHE A 195 13.94 -5.77 30.24
C PHE A 195 14.77 -6.90 30.89
N SER A 196 14.71 -8.11 30.36
CA SER A 196 15.46 -9.25 30.89
C SER A 196 16.93 -9.20 30.50
N THR A 197 17.25 -8.65 29.32
CA THR A 197 18.61 -8.55 28.78
C THR A 197 19.21 -7.14 28.91
N GLY A 198 18.40 -6.12 29.24
CA GLY A 198 18.81 -4.73 29.24
C GLY A 198 18.81 -4.07 27.84
N GLY A 199 18.19 -4.71 26.87
CA GLY A 199 18.05 -4.21 25.50
C GLY A 199 16.82 -3.34 25.31
N THR A 200 16.53 -2.39 26.21
CA THR A 200 15.32 -1.56 26.13
C THR A 200 15.66 -0.15 25.66
N GLU A 201 15.02 0.30 24.59
CA GLU A 201 15.15 1.64 24.03
C GLU A 201 13.88 2.47 24.21
N PHE A 202 12.73 1.99 23.71
CA PHE A 202 11.46 2.69 23.85
C PHE A 202 10.29 1.75 24.07
N LEU A 203 9.23 2.29 24.69
CA LEU A 203 7.99 1.58 24.96
C LEU A 203 6.80 2.52 24.87
N PHE A 204 5.96 2.37 23.87
CA PHE A 204 4.69 3.07 23.71
C PHE A 204 3.55 2.12 24.03
N LYS A 205 2.76 2.49 25.06
CA LYS A 205 1.73 1.62 25.63
C LYS A 205 0.56 2.42 26.20
N HIS A 206 -0.47 1.70 26.62
CA HIS A 206 -1.43 2.23 27.61
C HIS A 206 -1.37 1.44 28.93
N ALA A 207 -1.94 2.04 29.95
CA ALA A 207 -2.27 1.40 31.22
C ALA A 207 -3.55 2.02 31.76
N ASN A 208 -4.59 1.22 31.96
CA ASN A 208 -5.93 1.67 32.33
C ASN A 208 -6.45 2.80 31.41
N GLY A 209 -6.30 2.64 30.11
CA GLY A 209 -6.67 3.61 29.07
C GLY A 209 -5.82 4.89 29.03
N LYS A 210 -4.77 5.01 29.85
CA LYS A 210 -3.87 6.16 29.89
C LYS A 210 -2.67 5.91 28.99
N LEU A 211 -2.44 6.77 28.01
CA LEU A 211 -1.27 6.67 27.16
C LEU A 211 0.01 6.93 27.96
N GLN A 212 1.02 6.12 27.69
CA GLN A 212 2.36 6.20 28.29
C GLN A 212 3.41 6.02 27.21
N PHE A 213 4.46 6.84 27.23
CA PHE A 213 5.61 6.69 26.39
C PHE A 213 6.90 6.80 27.20
N PHE A 214 7.75 5.79 27.10
CA PHE A 214 8.99 5.66 27.86
C PHE A 214 10.17 5.56 26.89
N LEU A 215 11.26 6.23 27.25
CA LEU A 215 12.58 6.13 26.61
C LEU A 215 13.60 5.74 27.67
N TYR A 216 14.48 4.80 27.35
CA TYR A 216 15.42 4.19 28.29
C TYR A 216 16.87 4.38 27.85
N ASP A 217 17.74 4.78 28.79
CA ASP A 217 19.19 4.76 28.63
C ASP A 217 19.79 3.45 29.16
N ASN A 218 19.23 2.93 30.26
CA ASN A 218 19.67 1.68 30.88
C ASN A 218 18.45 0.78 31.10
N GLY A 219 18.21 -0.09 30.13
CA GLY A 219 17.00 -0.88 30.02
C GLY A 219 16.97 -2.22 30.77
N SER A 220 17.88 -2.46 31.76
CA SER A 220 17.90 -3.73 32.49
C SER A 220 16.77 -3.91 33.52
N SER A 221 15.95 -2.88 33.73
CA SER A 221 14.75 -2.98 34.56
C SER A 221 13.70 -1.95 34.14
N ALA A 222 12.43 -2.21 34.45
CA ALA A 222 11.34 -1.26 34.22
C ALA A 222 11.47 0.05 35.04
N SER A 223 12.40 0.11 35.97
CA SER A 223 12.76 1.28 36.78
C SER A 223 14.17 1.82 36.48
N GLY A 224 14.78 1.43 35.35
CA GLY A 224 16.08 1.94 34.90
C GLY A 224 16.08 3.43 34.56
N ASP A 225 17.24 3.96 34.17
CA ASP A 225 17.38 5.36 33.78
C ASP A 225 16.48 5.63 32.56
N GLN A 226 15.46 6.48 32.76
CA GLN A 226 14.41 6.69 31.78
C GLN A 226 13.82 8.09 31.85
N ILE A 227 13.31 8.56 30.73
CA ILE A 227 12.38 9.66 30.63
C ILE A 227 11.03 9.14 30.12
N ARG A 228 9.95 9.76 30.57
CA ARG A 228 8.61 9.32 30.19
C ARG A 228 7.58 10.43 30.24
N THR A 229 6.47 10.16 29.55
CA THR A 229 5.22 10.89 29.72
C THR A 229 4.08 9.93 30.03
N GLN A 230 3.08 10.41 30.76
CA GLN A 230 1.87 9.66 31.09
C GLN A 230 0.65 10.56 31.11
N ALA A 231 -0.41 10.17 30.42
CA ALA A 231 -1.71 10.83 30.53
C ALA A 231 -2.26 10.73 31.98
N PRO A 232 -2.80 11.80 32.54
CA PRO A 232 -3.31 11.80 33.94
C PRO A 232 -4.62 11.01 34.07
N SER A 233 -5.39 10.92 33.02
CA SER A 233 -6.66 10.19 32.94
C SER A 233 -6.69 9.30 31.68
N ALA A 234 -7.64 8.36 31.64
CA ALA A 234 -7.89 7.57 30.45
C ALA A 234 -8.27 8.48 29.27
N THR A 235 -7.65 8.23 28.13
CA THR A 235 -7.96 8.88 26.84
C THR A 235 -8.46 7.87 25.82
N LEU A 236 -8.31 6.58 26.10
CA LEU A 236 -8.93 5.48 25.37
C LEU A 236 -10.23 5.08 26.04
N SER A 237 -11.16 4.56 25.28
CA SER A 237 -12.46 4.06 25.74
C SER A 237 -12.67 2.61 25.28
N ASN A 238 -13.49 1.87 26.02
CA ASN A 238 -13.80 0.49 25.72
C ASN A 238 -14.48 0.34 24.36
N GLN A 239 -14.10 -0.70 23.61
CA GLN A 239 -14.74 -1.14 22.38
C GLN A 239 -14.81 -0.04 21.30
N THR A 240 -13.77 0.77 21.22
CA THR A 240 -13.66 1.87 20.27
C THR A 240 -12.26 1.90 19.66
N TRP A 241 -12.20 2.14 18.37
CA TRP A 241 -10.94 2.44 17.70
C TRP A 241 -10.46 3.85 18.05
N HIS A 242 -9.21 3.96 18.43
CA HIS A 242 -8.51 5.21 18.67
C HIS A 242 -7.23 5.28 17.85
N HIS A 243 -6.92 6.45 17.32
CA HIS A 243 -5.62 6.74 16.76
C HIS A 243 -4.70 7.27 17.85
N VAL A 244 -3.56 6.63 18.06
CA VAL A 244 -2.59 7.01 19.09
C VAL A 244 -1.25 7.35 18.47
N VAL A 245 -0.64 8.44 18.94
CA VAL A 245 0.69 8.86 18.50
C VAL A 245 1.54 9.23 19.71
N ALA A 246 2.81 8.81 19.69
CA ALA A 246 3.85 9.30 20.56
C ALA A 246 4.92 9.99 19.73
N THR A 247 5.38 11.18 20.17
CA THR A 247 6.44 11.93 19.50
C THR A 247 7.55 12.26 20.48
N TYR A 248 8.79 12.33 19.97
CA TYR A 248 9.94 12.75 20.73
C TYR A 248 10.83 13.68 19.88
N SER A 249 11.26 14.80 20.48
CA SER A 249 12.05 15.82 19.79
C SER A 249 13.56 15.52 19.71
N GLY A 250 14.03 14.46 20.37
CA GLY A 250 15.48 14.14 20.41
C GLY A 250 16.29 15.05 21.35
N ASN A 251 15.64 15.77 22.26
CA ASN A 251 16.29 16.79 23.11
C ASN A 251 16.98 16.26 24.38
N GLY A 252 17.02 14.93 24.58
CA GLY A 252 17.61 14.30 25.78
C GLY A 252 16.81 14.52 27.07
N SER A 253 15.55 14.97 26.97
CA SER A 253 14.72 15.34 28.12
C SER A 253 13.29 14.86 27.98
N GLN A 254 12.64 14.57 29.12
CA GLN A 254 11.21 14.27 29.17
C GLN A 254 10.32 15.38 28.59
N THR A 255 10.81 16.61 28.53
CA THR A 255 10.05 17.74 27.96
C THR A 255 9.87 17.64 26.44
N GLY A 256 10.69 16.81 25.78
CA GLY A 256 10.58 16.51 24.35
C GLY A 256 9.52 15.48 24.00
N ILE A 257 8.91 14.81 24.99
CA ILE A 257 7.95 13.73 24.75
C ILE A 257 6.52 14.28 24.76
N LYS A 258 5.73 13.93 23.74
CA LYS A 258 4.30 14.21 23.67
C LYS A 258 3.53 12.95 23.27
N VAL A 259 2.27 12.87 23.67
CA VAL A 259 1.32 11.83 23.24
C VAL A 259 0.03 12.46 22.74
N TYR A 260 -0.61 11.78 21.82
CA TYR A 260 -1.83 12.25 21.14
C TYR A 260 -2.85 11.13 21.10
N THR A 261 -4.11 11.50 21.20
CA THR A 261 -5.26 10.62 20.96
C THR A 261 -6.17 11.31 19.95
N ASP A 262 -6.57 10.60 18.92
CA ASP A 262 -7.52 11.05 17.89
C ASP A 262 -7.16 12.43 17.30
N GLY A 263 -5.91 12.57 16.86
CA GLY A 263 -5.38 13.78 16.24
C GLY A 263 -5.11 14.94 17.18
N SER A 264 -5.45 14.82 18.47
CA SER A 264 -5.31 15.91 19.46
C SER A 264 -4.24 15.59 20.50
N GLN A 265 -3.41 16.59 20.83
CA GLN A 265 -2.41 16.40 21.89
C GLN A 265 -3.06 16.16 23.24
N THR A 266 -2.69 15.04 23.86
CA THR A 266 -3.12 14.71 25.22
C THR A 266 -2.28 15.45 26.23
N THR A 267 -2.91 16.16 27.16
CA THR A 267 -2.20 16.70 28.36
C THR A 267 -1.61 15.54 29.14
N ALA A 268 -0.32 15.57 29.40
CA ALA A 268 0.37 14.47 30.06
C ALA A 268 1.40 14.98 31.09
N THR A 269 1.61 14.19 32.15
CA THR A 269 2.65 14.43 33.11
C THR A 269 3.95 13.81 32.66
N GLN A 270 4.98 14.61 32.59
CA GLN A 270 6.33 14.18 32.21
C GLN A 270 7.16 13.93 33.47
N SER A 271 8.01 12.92 33.41
CA SER A 271 8.90 12.59 34.54
C SER A 271 10.18 11.92 34.04
N SER A 272 11.23 11.97 34.85
CA SER A 272 12.47 11.22 34.68
C SER A 272 12.72 10.35 35.89
N ASN A 273 13.43 9.25 35.68
CA ASN A 273 13.94 8.39 36.75
C ASN A 273 15.42 8.11 36.47
N GLY A 274 16.25 8.14 37.50
CA GLY A 274 17.68 7.96 37.36
C GLY A 274 18.37 9.08 36.60
N SER A 275 19.46 8.75 35.89
CA SER A 275 20.32 9.68 35.18
C SER A 275 20.23 9.45 33.68
N TYR A 276 19.04 9.62 33.09
CA TYR A 276 18.89 9.48 31.65
C TYR A 276 19.87 10.37 30.88
N SER A 277 20.56 9.81 29.95
CA SER A 277 21.55 10.49 29.12
C SER A 277 21.14 10.49 27.64
N ARG A 278 20.86 9.31 27.08
CA ARG A 278 20.40 9.15 25.69
C ARG A 278 19.88 7.74 25.43
N LEU A 279 19.19 7.57 24.32
CA LEU A 279 18.85 6.26 23.77
C LEU A 279 20.13 5.50 23.36
N ARG A 280 20.04 4.17 23.36
CA ARG A 280 21.09 3.28 22.89
C ARG A 280 20.67 2.65 21.57
N ASN A 281 21.63 2.18 20.79
CA ASN A 281 21.38 1.23 19.71
C ASN A 281 21.63 -0.17 20.25
N THR A 282 20.58 -0.95 20.40
CA THR A 282 20.61 -2.33 20.89
C THR A 282 20.12 -3.29 19.80
N ALA A 283 20.50 -4.56 19.89
CA ALA A 283 20.05 -5.60 18.95
C ALA A 283 18.63 -6.14 19.27
N THR A 284 17.86 -5.46 20.13
CA THR A 284 16.49 -5.84 20.43
C THR A 284 15.58 -5.56 19.23
N PRO A 285 14.74 -6.49 18.81
CA PRO A 285 13.79 -6.28 17.72
C PRO A 285 12.73 -5.23 18.08
N VAL A 286 12.08 -4.65 17.06
CA VAL A 286 10.82 -3.96 17.24
C VAL A 286 9.71 -5.01 17.39
N VAL A 287 8.87 -4.81 18.39
CA VAL A 287 7.72 -5.67 18.68
C VAL A 287 6.44 -4.85 18.69
N ILE A 288 5.46 -5.30 17.93
CA ILE A 288 4.12 -4.69 17.88
C ILE A 288 3.17 -5.59 18.68
N GLY A 289 2.50 -5.03 19.67
CA GLY A 289 1.60 -5.74 20.57
C GLY A 289 2.24 -6.33 21.82
N ALA A 290 3.57 -6.28 21.96
CA ALA A 290 4.25 -6.81 23.16
C ALA A 290 5.61 -6.15 23.41
N THR A 291 6.31 -6.58 24.48
CA THR A 291 7.77 -6.48 24.59
C THR A 291 8.40 -7.83 24.21
N GLU A 292 9.68 -7.85 23.82
CA GLU A 292 10.36 -9.07 23.39
C GLU A 292 10.42 -10.14 24.50
N ASP A 293 10.56 -9.72 25.76
CA ASP A 293 10.77 -10.65 26.87
C ASP A 293 9.48 -11.25 27.46
N LEU A 294 8.29 -10.83 27.06
CA LEU A 294 6.97 -11.37 27.43
C LEU A 294 6.82 -11.71 28.93
N ALA A 295 7.57 -11.03 29.81
CA ALA A 295 7.82 -11.51 31.17
C ALA A 295 6.60 -11.41 32.12
N ASN A 296 5.56 -10.68 31.74
CA ASN A 296 4.30 -10.55 32.51
C ASN A 296 3.17 -9.96 31.65
N ALA A 297 1.93 -10.09 32.11
CA ALA A 297 0.73 -9.65 31.41
C ALA A 297 0.75 -8.15 30.99
N ASN A 298 1.39 -7.27 31.78
CA ASN A 298 1.50 -5.84 31.43
C ASN A 298 2.49 -5.55 30.27
N ARG A 299 3.05 -6.59 29.66
CA ARG A 299 4.00 -6.53 28.54
C ARG A 299 3.46 -7.15 27.27
N VAL A 300 2.20 -7.51 27.26
CA VAL A 300 1.46 -8.02 26.11
C VAL A 300 0.16 -7.25 26.01
N PHE A 301 -0.15 -6.76 24.83
CA PHE A 301 -1.40 -6.09 24.52
C PHE A 301 -2.46 -7.14 24.15
N GLU A 302 -3.66 -6.95 24.65
CA GLU A 302 -4.85 -7.69 24.26
C GLU A 302 -5.66 -6.84 23.27
N ASP A 303 -6.37 -7.49 22.35
CA ASP A 303 -7.25 -6.93 21.34
C ASP A 303 -6.60 -6.59 19.99
N ARG A 304 -6.75 -5.38 19.43
CA ARG A 304 -6.52 -5.20 17.99
C ARG A 304 -5.65 -4.00 17.69
N LEU A 305 -4.75 -4.20 16.73
CA LEU A 305 -3.88 -3.15 16.19
C LEU A 305 -4.02 -3.08 14.66
N ALA A 306 -4.01 -1.88 14.14
CA ALA A 306 -3.98 -1.61 12.71
C ALA A 306 -3.07 -0.42 12.39
N ASP A 307 -2.58 -0.36 11.15
CA ASP A 307 -1.91 0.79 10.54
C ASP A 307 -0.80 1.40 11.41
N CYS A 308 0.22 0.59 11.75
CA CYS A 308 1.37 1.01 12.54
C CYS A 308 2.43 1.70 11.68
N VAL A 309 2.94 2.84 12.15
CA VAL A 309 3.93 3.66 11.43
C VAL A 309 5.02 4.14 12.37
N ILE A 310 6.26 4.11 11.89
CA ILE A 310 7.43 4.70 12.57
C ILE A 310 8.01 5.80 11.68
N PHE A 311 8.26 6.98 12.26
CA PHE A 311 8.87 8.14 11.60
C PHE A 311 10.20 8.49 12.27
N ASN A 312 11.22 8.86 11.49
CA ASN A 312 12.49 9.42 11.98
C ASN A 312 12.40 10.95 12.18
N LYS A 313 11.27 11.42 12.65
CA LYS A 313 10.95 12.83 12.84
C LYS A 313 9.99 13.00 14.03
N GLU A 314 10.13 14.08 14.81
CA GLU A 314 9.04 14.54 15.68
C GLU A 314 7.92 15.10 14.79
N LEU A 315 6.77 14.44 14.75
CA LEU A 315 5.61 14.97 14.05
C LEU A 315 5.08 16.20 14.80
N SER A 316 4.76 17.26 14.06
CA SER A 316 4.03 18.42 14.56
C SER A 316 2.57 18.06 14.84
N SER A 317 1.87 18.87 15.64
CA SER A 317 0.43 18.65 15.89
C SER A 317 -0.40 18.66 14.59
N ALA A 318 -0.01 19.45 13.59
CA ALA A 318 -0.67 19.47 12.29
C ALA A 318 -0.49 18.14 11.52
N GLU A 319 0.73 17.59 11.52
CA GLU A 319 1.02 16.29 10.91
C GLU A 319 0.33 15.14 11.67
N VAL A 320 0.19 15.23 12.99
CA VAL A 320 -0.59 14.26 13.77
C VAL A 320 -2.09 14.35 13.44
N THR A 321 -2.61 15.55 13.24
CA THR A 321 -4.01 15.72 12.79
C THR A 321 -4.20 15.21 11.36
N GLU A 322 -3.20 15.39 10.49
CA GLU A 322 -3.22 14.87 9.12
C GLU A 322 -3.28 13.34 9.10
N ILE A 323 -2.42 12.65 9.87
CA ILE A 323 -2.41 11.18 9.90
C ILE A 323 -3.67 10.60 10.57
N TYR A 324 -4.31 11.32 11.51
CA TYR A 324 -5.59 10.94 12.08
C TYR A 324 -6.72 10.96 11.04
N ASN A 325 -6.60 11.80 10.01
CA ASN A 325 -7.47 11.84 8.84
C ASN A 325 -8.97 11.88 9.19
N SER A 326 -9.33 12.73 10.17
CA SER A 326 -10.72 12.85 10.65
C SER A 326 -11.36 11.54 11.14
N GLY A 327 -10.56 10.69 11.75
CA GLY A 327 -11.04 9.42 12.33
C GLY A 327 -10.96 8.22 11.39
N LYS A 328 -10.08 8.26 10.39
CA LYS A 328 -9.92 7.20 9.40
C LYS A 328 -8.44 6.90 9.17
N THR A 329 -8.12 5.65 8.85
CA THR A 329 -6.78 5.32 8.33
C THR A 329 -6.52 6.09 7.05
N MET A 330 -5.28 6.43 6.77
CA MET A 330 -4.90 7.11 5.53
C MET A 330 -3.84 6.33 4.75
N ASN A 331 -3.74 6.60 3.47
CA ASN A 331 -2.57 6.21 2.71
C ASN A 331 -1.37 7.07 3.16
N ILE A 332 -0.44 6.47 3.91
CA ILE A 332 0.72 7.17 4.48
C ILE A 332 1.61 7.80 3.40
N ARG A 333 1.58 7.31 2.17
CA ARG A 333 2.29 7.96 1.04
C ARG A 333 1.79 9.36 0.72
N ASN A 334 0.56 9.68 1.10
CA ASN A 334 -0.02 11.01 0.91
C ASN A 334 0.25 11.95 2.10
N HIS A 335 0.83 11.45 3.19
CA HIS A 335 1.15 12.24 4.37
C HIS A 335 2.30 13.22 4.09
N SER A 336 2.20 14.45 4.57
CA SER A 336 3.19 15.53 4.32
C SER A 336 4.61 15.17 4.81
N ALA A 337 4.73 14.33 5.85
CA ALA A 337 6.01 13.80 6.35
C ALA A 337 6.37 12.42 5.79
N PHE A 338 5.85 11.99 4.65
CA PHE A 338 6.13 10.65 4.09
C PHE A 338 7.62 10.37 3.90
N SER A 339 8.42 11.37 3.49
CA SER A 339 9.88 11.23 3.36
C SER A 339 10.61 10.87 4.66
N ASN A 340 9.95 10.98 5.79
CA ASN A 340 10.47 10.62 7.11
C ASN A 340 9.91 9.30 7.65
N VAL A 341 9.12 8.57 6.88
CA VAL A 341 8.61 7.26 7.30
C VAL A 341 9.73 6.24 7.22
N VAL A 342 10.00 5.57 8.33
CA VAL A 342 10.94 4.44 8.41
C VAL A 342 10.24 3.15 8.04
N SER A 343 9.07 2.89 8.61
CA SER A 343 8.30 1.68 8.31
C SER A 343 6.80 1.94 8.44
N TRP A 344 6.03 1.23 7.63
CA TRP A 344 4.57 1.27 7.64
C TRP A 344 3.98 -0.13 7.43
N TRP A 345 3.25 -0.63 8.43
CA TRP A 345 2.58 -1.93 8.43
C TRP A 345 1.07 -1.73 8.49
N LYS A 346 0.34 -2.08 7.41
CA LYS A 346 -1.12 -1.98 7.32
C LYS A 346 -1.90 -3.07 8.06
N MET A 347 -1.20 -4.09 8.53
CA MET A 347 -1.77 -5.22 9.27
C MET A 347 -2.61 -6.19 8.43
N GLY A 348 -2.20 -6.44 7.20
CA GLY A 348 -2.67 -7.57 6.40
C GLY A 348 -3.65 -7.26 5.28
N ASP A 349 -3.79 -6.01 4.87
CA ASP A 349 -4.54 -5.67 3.66
C ASP A 349 -3.86 -6.22 2.39
N ASP A 350 -4.68 -6.71 1.45
CA ASP A 350 -4.29 -6.97 0.07
C ASP A 350 -3.01 -7.77 -0.17
N GLN A 351 -2.88 -8.95 0.36
CA GLN A 351 -1.66 -9.77 0.19
C GLN A 351 -0.42 -9.12 0.83
N ASP A 352 -0.62 -8.40 1.91
CA ASP A 352 0.44 -7.82 2.73
C ASP A 352 1.39 -8.86 3.32
N THR A 353 1.02 -10.12 3.21
CA THR A 353 1.79 -11.21 3.77
C THR A 353 3.01 -11.53 2.91
N THR A 354 4.17 -11.54 3.53
CA THR A 354 5.43 -12.03 2.95
C THR A 354 5.66 -13.49 3.34
N GLY A 355 4.73 -14.37 2.94
CA GLY A 355 4.64 -15.76 3.40
C GLY A 355 3.43 -15.97 4.32
N SER A 356 3.27 -17.19 4.88
CA SER A 356 2.08 -17.57 5.64
C SER A 356 1.86 -16.79 6.93
N ASN A 357 2.90 -16.18 7.50
CA ASN A 357 2.87 -15.44 8.77
C ASN A 357 3.53 -14.05 8.66
N GLY A 358 3.73 -13.51 7.45
CA GLY A 358 4.42 -12.24 7.25
C GLY A 358 3.47 -11.05 7.24
N ILE A 359 3.90 -9.94 7.82
CA ILE A 359 3.25 -8.62 7.72
C ILE A 359 4.17 -7.70 6.93
N ARG A 360 3.66 -7.18 5.83
CA ARG A 360 4.45 -6.35 4.92
C ARG A 360 4.71 -4.96 5.51
N ASP A 361 5.99 -4.54 5.47
CA ASP A 361 6.36 -3.12 5.53
C ASP A 361 6.34 -2.54 4.10
N TYR A 362 5.63 -1.43 3.92
CA TYR A 362 5.40 -0.77 2.63
C TYR A 362 6.46 0.26 2.25
N VAL A 363 7.46 0.49 3.10
CA VAL A 363 8.49 1.54 2.90
C VAL A 363 9.87 0.94 2.77
N SER A 364 10.46 0.43 3.86
CA SER A 364 11.86 -0.03 3.87
C SER A 364 12.03 -1.54 3.68
N GLY A 365 10.92 -2.30 3.66
CA GLY A 365 10.96 -3.75 3.52
C GLY A 365 11.29 -4.50 4.83
N TYR A 366 11.22 -3.84 5.97
CA TYR A 366 11.40 -4.44 7.31
C TYR A 366 10.12 -5.17 7.75
N HIS A 367 9.89 -6.33 7.12
CA HIS A 367 8.68 -7.09 7.30
C HIS A 367 8.57 -7.67 8.72
N GLY A 368 7.35 -7.69 9.24
CA GLY A 368 7.03 -8.33 10.52
C GLY A 368 6.64 -9.79 10.34
N THR A 369 6.76 -10.57 11.42
CA THR A 369 6.32 -11.97 11.50
C THR A 369 5.30 -12.10 12.61
N LEU A 370 4.12 -12.65 12.30
CA LEU A 370 3.11 -13.03 13.29
C LEU A 370 3.64 -14.17 14.17
N THR A 371 3.54 -13.98 15.47
CA THR A 371 4.13 -14.89 16.45
C THR A 371 3.09 -15.36 17.47
N ASN A 372 3.21 -16.62 17.88
CA ASN A 372 2.44 -17.31 18.92
C ASN A 372 0.93 -17.53 18.69
N GLY A 373 0.28 -16.86 17.83
CA GLY A 373 -1.17 -17.00 17.59
C GLY A 373 -1.77 -15.73 17.05
N ALA A 374 -0.96 -14.66 17.02
CA ALA A 374 -1.37 -13.39 16.42
C ALA A 374 -1.95 -13.63 15.02
N ALA A 375 -3.13 -13.10 14.76
CA ALA A 375 -3.87 -13.40 13.55
C ALA A 375 -4.36 -12.14 12.83
N ILE A 376 -4.27 -12.16 11.50
CA ILE A 376 -4.93 -11.15 10.66
C ILE A 376 -6.43 -11.43 10.66
N ILE A 377 -7.21 -10.43 10.99
CA ILE A 377 -8.66 -10.53 11.02
C ILE A 377 -9.31 -9.48 10.11
N ASP A 378 -10.45 -9.85 9.51
CA ASP A 378 -11.30 -8.89 8.82
C ASP A 378 -11.99 -8.01 9.84
N GLN A 379 -11.83 -6.70 9.69
CA GLN A 379 -12.49 -5.70 10.52
C GLN A 379 -13.32 -4.78 9.66
N THR A 380 -14.62 -4.90 9.74
CA THR A 380 -15.55 -3.95 9.13
C THR A 380 -15.57 -2.59 9.85
N GLU A 381 -14.97 -2.54 11.03
CA GLU A 381 -15.01 -1.39 11.95
C GLU A 381 -13.70 -0.62 12.05
N VAL A 382 -12.61 -1.04 11.36
CA VAL A 382 -11.42 -0.19 11.25
C VAL A 382 -11.85 1.08 10.55
N PRO A 383 -11.66 2.24 11.16
CA PRO A 383 -12.02 3.51 10.53
C PRO A 383 -11.18 3.66 9.25
N SER A 384 -11.81 3.41 8.12
CA SER A 384 -11.12 3.42 6.84
C SER A 384 -11.56 4.63 6.02
N ASP A 385 -10.62 5.25 5.33
CA ASP A 385 -10.98 6.28 4.36
C ASP A 385 -11.75 5.62 3.20
N PRO A 386 -12.99 6.02 2.90
CA PRO A 386 -13.61 5.60 1.66
C PRO A 386 -12.73 6.11 0.52
N LEU A 387 -12.28 5.19 -0.28
CA LEU A 387 -11.34 5.36 -1.38
C LEU A 387 -11.46 6.70 -2.09
N SER A 388 -10.33 7.35 -2.32
CA SER A 388 -10.13 8.24 -3.45
C SER A 388 -10.15 7.42 -4.77
N SER A 389 -11.22 6.66 -5.02
CA SER A 389 -11.42 5.97 -6.29
C SER A 389 -12.06 6.95 -7.28
N LEU A 390 -11.40 7.13 -8.40
CA LEU A 390 -12.06 7.71 -9.57
C LEU A 390 -12.86 6.57 -10.21
N ASN A 391 -14.17 6.55 -10.00
CA ASN A 391 -15.05 5.49 -10.48
C ASN A 391 -15.97 6.03 -11.57
N THR A 392 -15.97 5.41 -12.75
CA THR A 392 -16.93 5.72 -13.80
C THR A 392 -17.88 4.53 -13.97
N ASN A 393 -19.18 4.74 -13.80
CA ASN A 393 -20.16 3.68 -14.04
C ASN A 393 -20.58 3.59 -15.52
N ALA A 394 -21.31 2.54 -15.88
CA ALA A 394 -21.82 2.32 -17.24
C ALA A 394 -22.74 3.45 -17.76
N SER A 395 -23.27 4.28 -16.87
CA SER A 395 -24.11 5.45 -17.20
C SER A 395 -23.29 6.72 -17.45
N GLY A 396 -21.94 6.66 -17.37
CA GLY A 396 -21.05 7.80 -17.57
C GLY A 396 -20.94 8.73 -16.36
N SER A 397 -21.40 8.32 -15.17
CA SER A 397 -21.22 9.09 -13.93
C SER A 397 -19.82 8.90 -13.37
N LEU A 398 -19.23 9.99 -12.89
CA LEU A 398 -17.91 10.02 -12.26
C LEU A 398 -18.06 10.11 -10.75
N GLY A 399 -17.60 9.08 -10.02
CA GLY A 399 -17.50 9.06 -8.56
C GLY A 399 -16.06 9.37 -8.12
N ILE A 400 -15.91 10.28 -7.17
CA ILE A 400 -14.64 10.53 -6.48
C ILE A 400 -14.87 10.18 -5.01
N GLY A 401 -14.19 9.15 -4.50
CA GLY A 401 -14.38 8.66 -3.15
C GLY A 401 -15.67 7.86 -2.93
N ILE A 402 -16.37 7.44 -3.97
CA ILE A 402 -17.61 6.67 -3.90
C ILE A 402 -17.67 5.63 -5.03
N GLU A 403 -18.08 4.40 -4.69
CA GLU A 403 -18.17 3.28 -5.64
C GLU A 403 -19.43 3.33 -6.51
N SER A 404 -20.52 3.87 -6.00
CA SER A 404 -21.81 3.94 -6.70
C SER A 404 -22.27 5.39 -6.78
N PRO A 405 -21.73 6.17 -7.77
CA PRO A 405 -22.18 7.55 -7.96
C PRO A 405 -23.64 7.58 -8.43
N ASP A 406 -24.47 8.38 -7.77
CA ASP A 406 -25.87 8.63 -8.09
C ASP A 406 -26.09 9.91 -8.92
N GLU A 407 -25.02 10.70 -9.09
CA GLU A 407 -24.98 11.90 -9.95
C GLU A 407 -23.88 11.79 -11.03
N THR A 408 -23.96 12.61 -12.07
CA THR A 408 -22.95 12.64 -13.15
C THR A 408 -21.53 12.87 -12.61
N LEU A 409 -21.39 13.70 -11.58
CA LEU A 409 -20.20 13.86 -10.76
C LEU A 409 -20.61 13.76 -9.29
N HIS A 410 -20.22 12.66 -8.63
CA HIS A 410 -20.45 12.47 -7.20
C HIS A 410 -19.13 12.45 -6.46
N VAL A 411 -18.87 13.43 -5.59
CA VAL A 411 -17.68 13.54 -4.75
C VAL A 411 -18.06 13.25 -3.30
N TYR A 412 -17.53 12.17 -2.74
CA TYR A 412 -17.67 11.93 -1.32
C TYR A 412 -16.51 12.61 -0.58
N GLY A 413 -16.78 13.79 -0.02
CA GLY A 413 -15.79 14.62 0.64
C GLY A 413 -15.86 16.09 0.24
N SER A 414 -14.81 16.84 0.53
CA SER A 414 -14.71 18.27 0.19
C SER A 414 -14.14 18.46 -1.20
N THR A 415 -14.69 19.43 -1.95
CA THR A 415 -14.17 19.85 -3.24
C THR A 415 -13.53 21.23 -3.12
N LYS A 416 -12.23 21.35 -3.51
CA LYS A 416 -11.54 22.63 -3.65
C LYS A 416 -11.42 22.99 -5.13
N LEU A 417 -11.95 24.14 -5.53
CA LEU A 417 -11.78 24.69 -6.86
C LEU A 417 -10.82 25.88 -6.78
N GLU A 418 -9.71 25.82 -7.51
CA GLU A 418 -8.73 26.93 -7.58
C GLU A 418 -9.04 27.91 -8.72
N GLY A 419 -10.03 27.59 -9.55
CA GLY A 419 -10.56 28.42 -10.61
C GLY A 419 -12.04 28.76 -10.42
N PRO A 420 -12.64 29.53 -11.33
CA PRO A 420 -14.05 29.87 -11.24
C PRO A 420 -14.95 28.65 -11.47
N LEU A 421 -16.04 28.53 -10.69
CA LEU A 421 -17.16 27.67 -11.02
C LEU A 421 -18.07 28.42 -12.03
N ILE A 422 -18.26 27.85 -13.20
CA ILE A 422 -19.16 28.39 -14.21
C ILE A 422 -20.49 27.67 -14.09
N LEU A 423 -21.53 28.40 -13.79
CA LEU A 423 -22.92 27.96 -13.83
C LEU A 423 -23.59 28.50 -15.08
N SER A 424 -24.31 27.64 -15.80
CA SER A 424 -25.14 28.06 -16.91
C SER A 424 -26.58 28.26 -16.46
N GLU A 425 -27.27 29.21 -17.06
CA GLU A 425 -28.69 29.42 -16.81
C GLU A 425 -29.53 28.20 -17.14
N ARG A 426 -30.56 27.95 -16.34
CA ARG A 426 -31.56 26.91 -16.53
C ARG A 426 -32.95 27.49 -16.69
N ALA A 427 -33.68 26.92 -17.66
CA ALA A 427 -35.04 27.32 -17.96
C ALA A 427 -36.07 26.93 -16.90
N TYR A 428 -35.73 25.96 -16.03
CA TYR A 428 -36.63 25.44 -15.01
C TYR A 428 -35.89 25.24 -13.70
N ASP A 429 -36.63 25.38 -12.60
CA ASP A 429 -36.12 25.02 -11.28
C ASP A 429 -35.67 23.55 -11.25
N PRO A 430 -34.58 23.21 -10.57
CA PRO A 430 -34.26 21.81 -10.28
C PRO A 430 -35.33 21.18 -9.38
N ASP A 431 -35.46 19.86 -9.45
CA ASP A 431 -36.30 19.09 -8.52
C ASP A 431 -35.93 19.40 -7.06
N ASN A 432 -36.84 19.11 -6.16
CA ASN A 432 -36.55 19.25 -4.73
C ASN A 432 -35.45 18.28 -4.33
N PRO A 433 -34.35 18.78 -3.75
CA PRO A 433 -33.32 17.88 -3.25
C PRO A 433 -33.87 17.00 -2.12
N SER A 434 -33.30 15.81 -1.95
CA SER A 434 -33.63 14.93 -0.84
C SER A 434 -33.28 15.55 0.51
N GLU A 435 -33.84 15.02 1.59
CA GLU A 435 -33.63 15.51 2.97
C GLU A 435 -32.12 15.66 3.29
N GLY A 436 -31.76 16.83 3.83
CA GLY A 436 -30.38 17.16 4.18
C GLY A 436 -29.54 17.72 3.01
N ASN A 437 -30.09 17.81 1.80
CA ASN A 437 -29.37 18.26 0.61
C ASN A 437 -29.81 19.66 0.14
N SER A 438 -28.95 20.27 -0.66
CA SER A 438 -29.23 21.54 -1.34
C SER A 438 -28.79 21.49 -2.81
N VAL A 439 -29.44 22.30 -3.63
CA VAL A 439 -29.10 22.51 -5.04
C VAL A 439 -28.89 24.01 -5.28
N ILE A 440 -27.86 24.36 -6.07
CA ILE A 440 -27.56 25.72 -6.49
C ILE A 440 -27.62 25.78 -8.01
N TRP A 441 -28.27 26.81 -8.56
CA TRP A 441 -28.38 27.03 -10.02
C TRP A 441 -28.44 28.53 -10.38
N MET A 442 -28.25 28.85 -11.64
CA MET A 442 -28.50 30.19 -12.21
C MET A 442 -29.84 30.15 -12.91
N SER A 443 -30.71 31.12 -12.58
CA SER A 443 -32.04 31.29 -13.18
C SER A 443 -31.94 32.03 -14.51
N ASN A 444 -32.83 31.69 -15.47
CA ASN A 444 -33.06 32.47 -16.69
C ASN A 444 -34.37 33.30 -16.63
N GLY A 445 -34.97 33.44 -15.45
CA GLY A 445 -36.20 34.18 -15.24
C GLY A 445 -37.50 33.42 -15.49
N ASP A 446 -37.46 32.14 -15.99
CA ASP A 446 -38.69 31.36 -16.27
C ASP A 446 -39.20 30.59 -15.07
N GLY A 447 -38.43 30.50 -13.99
CA GLY A 447 -38.77 29.77 -12.74
C GLY A 447 -38.68 30.67 -11.50
N SER A 448 -38.06 30.16 -10.45
CA SER A 448 -37.72 30.95 -9.26
C SER A 448 -36.52 31.85 -9.51
N GLY A 449 -36.59 33.12 -9.13
CA GLY A 449 -35.57 34.14 -9.35
C GLY A 449 -35.68 34.84 -10.71
N ASP A 450 -35.04 36.00 -10.82
CA ASP A 450 -34.94 36.75 -12.05
C ASP A 450 -33.81 36.23 -12.97
N ASP A 451 -33.73 36.70 -14.21
CA ASP A 451 -32.71 36.34 -15.18
C ASP A 451 -31.29 36.70 -14.65
N GLY A 452 -30.41 35.71 -14.56
CA GLY A 452 -29.05 35.84 -14.01
C GLY A 452 -28.93 35.62 -12.49
N ASP A 453 -30.03 35.45 -11.75
CA ASP A 453 -30.00 35.20 -10.32
C ASP A 453 -29.34 33.85 -9.97
N ILE A 454 -28.51 33.82 -8.94
CA ILE A 454 -28.03 32.57 -8.37
C ILE A 454 -28.97 32.14 -7.24
N MET A 455 -29.62 31.03 -7.45
CA MET A 455 -30.64 30.46 -6.58
C MET A 455 -30.10 29.29 -5.76
N ILE A 456 -30.71 29.07 -4.60
CA ILE A 456 -30.51 27.84 -3.80
C ILE A 456 -31.86 27.24 -3.38
N LYS A 457 -31.93 25.91 -3.42
CA LYS A 457 -33.06 25.16 -2.86
C LYS A 457 -32.51 24.17 -1.85
N ILE A 458 -33.10 24.16 -0.64
CA ILE A 458 -32.65 23.32 0.49
C ILE A 458 -33.87 22.55 1.02
N THR A 459 -33.71 21.26 1.25
CA THR A 459 -34.70 20.42 1.96
C THR A 459 -34.15 19.99 3.32
N ALA A 460 -34.81 20.42 4.39
CA ALA A 460 -34.44 20.08 5.76
C ALA A 460 -35.68 20.03 6.66
N GLY A 461 -35.76 19.01 7.56
CA GLY A 461 -36.91 18.81 8.47
C GLY A 461 -38.21 18.58 7.72
N GLY A 462 -38.16 17.92 6.56
CA GLY A 462 -39.36 17.64 5.71
C GLY A 462 -39.87 18.87 4.95
N VAL A 463 -39.15 20.01 4.97
CA VAL A 463 -39.57 21.26 4.31
C VAL A 463 -38.52 21.67 3.29
N THR A 464 -38.98 21.96 2.05
CA THR A 464 -38.10 22.56 1.01
C THR A 464 -38.33 24.05 0.96
N LYS A 465 -37.22 24.81 0.94
CA LYS A 465 -37.21 26.28 0.74
C LYS A 465 -36.30 26.66 -0.40
N THR A 466 -36.75 27.67 -1.19
CA THR A 466 -35.95 28.29 -2.24
C THR A 466 -35.63 29.72 -1.82
N ALA A 467 -34.42 30.17 -2.11
CA ALA A 467 -33.98 31.54 -1.86
C ALA A 467 -33.01 32.02 -2.94
N THR A 468 -32.95 33.32 -3.19
CA THR A 468 -31.91 33.95 -4.01
C THR A 468 -30.66 34.13 -3.18
N LEU A 469 -29.53 33.59 -3.65
CA LEU A 469 -28.21 33.81 -3.05
C LEU A 469 -27.56 35.08 -3.57
N VAL A 470 -27.71 35.33 -4.86
CA VAL A 470 -27.24 36.54 -5.53
C VAL A 470 -28.36 37.05 -6.44
N ASP A 471 -28.85 38.23 -6.17
CA ASP A 471 -29.87 38.92 -6.95
C ASP A 471 -29.15 39.79 -7.99
N PHE A 472 -29.27 39.45 -9.26
CA PHE A 472 -28.63 40.15 -10.36
C PHE A 472 -29.41 41.39 -10.78
N SER A 473 -30.71 41.42 -10.51
CA SER A 473 -31.60 42.54 -10.84
C SER A 473 -31.60 43.65 -9.79
N ALA A 474 -31.10 43.39 -8.56
CA ALA A 474 -30.97 44.35 -7.49
C ALA A 474 -29.78 45.29 -7.74
N SER A 475 -29.99 46.36 -8.49
CA SER A 475 -29.01 47.45 -8.75
C SER A 475 -29.32 48.71 -7.93
#